data_feaf5c7242aa1a5e1cbf9004059db762
#
_entry.id   feaf5c7242aa1a5e1cbf9004059db762
#
_cell.length_a   1.000
_cell.length_b   1.000
_cell.length_c   1.000
_cell.angle_alpha   90.00
_cell.angle_beta   90.00
_cell.angle_gamma   90.00
#
_symmetry.space_group_name_H-M   'P 1'
#
loop_
_entity.id
_entity.type
_entity.pdbx_description
1 polymer ?
#
loop_
_entity_poly.entity_id
_entity_poly.type
_entity_poly.pdbx_seq_one_letter_code
_entity_poly.pdbx_strand_id
1 'polypeptide(L)'
;MVSGISRPTLSKYFNAPESVRPTTRSKIELALERYDYRPNIFAINQNRKLTKTIGIVVPYSSDPFFAEIMRMIERRCIEAGYWPLVFSAHGQRDLENHALATLQSLRPAGALIAPLGRSSDFDNVQSFTSEVPTVVFDSNLNVGEAFVGHDNMQATKMIVDYLCRTGEPPCFFEMEPVNPNANKRRNAYIETMKQLGHEPMVIQVDRSEWDFERIGLEEGNRLLSSCALPSETVLCSNDRLAVGLIAAAYQNDIRVGYGEGCSLRIAGHDDHPWSQFTCPPLTTVAQDYSSIAERSVEILFSMIDGESPGENRPEVLFPGKLVMRASA
;
A
#
# COMPACT_ATOMS: atom_id res chain seq x y z
N MET A 1 35.49 33.57 -4.78
CA MET A 1 35.03 32.65 -3.70
C MET A 1 34.71 33.47 -2.50
N VAL A 2 33.43 33.63 -2.14
CA VAL A 2 32.96 34.55 -1.12
C VAL A 2 33.20 34.03 0.31
N SER A 3 33.30 32.69 0.50
CA SER A 3 33.47 32.08 1.83
C SER A 3 34.92 31.77 2.24
N GLY A 4 35.91 32.00 1.36
CA GLY A 4 37.32 31.63 1.60
C GLY A 4 37.57 30.12 1.74
N ILE A 5 36.58 29.27 1.46
CA ILE A 5 36.66 27.80 1.56
C ILE A 5 36.81 27.18 0.16
N SER A 6 37.70 26.20 0.03
CA SER A 6 37.97 25.57 -1.25
C SER A 6 36.77 24.73 -1.73
N ARG A 7 36.57 24.63 -3.07
CA ARG A 7 35.53 23.78 -3.66
C ARG A 7 35.62 22.32 -3.20
N PRO A 8 36.78 21.68 -3.12
CA PRO A 8 36.89 20.32 -2.63
C PRO A 8 36.40 20.17 -1.17
N THR A 9 36.71 21.15 -0.31
CA THR A 9 36.25 21.13 1.09
C THR A 9 34.73 21.30 1.20
N LEU A 10 34.13 22.18 0.39
CA LEU A 10 32.67 22.32 0.32
C LEU A 10 32.01 21.06 -0.22
N SER A 11 32.56 20.47 -1.31
CA SER A 11 32.05 19.21 -1.83
C SER A 11 32.10 18.08 -0.79
N LYS A 12 33.20 17.99 -0.03
CA LYS A 12 33.36 17.04 1.06
C LYS A 12 32.34 17.26 2.18
N TYR A 13 32.08 18.50 2.55
CA TYR A 13 31.06 18.87 3.54
C TYR A 13 29.65 18.43 3.11
N PHE A 14 29.24 18.72 1.88
CA PHE A 14 27.92 18.34 1.38
C PHE A 14 27.74 16.81 1.17
N ASN A 15 28.83 16.08 0.98
CA ASN A 15 28.77 14.62 0.80
C ASN A 15 28.91 13.84 2.10
N ALA A 16 29.76 14.30 3.02
CA ALA A 16 30.07 13.66 4.29
C ALA A 16 30.47 14.73 5.33
N PRO A 17 29.51 15.43 5.93
CA PRO A 17 29.77 16.53 6.87
C PRO A 17 30.70 16.13 8.02
N GLU A 18 30.52 14.90 8.51
CA GLU A 18 31.32 14.35 9.61
C GLU A 18 32.83 14.21 9.27
N SER A 19 33.14 14.08 7.99
CA SER A 19 34.53 13.96 7.52
C SER A 19 35.29 15.30 7.46
N VAL A 20 34.60 16.42 7.70
CA VAL A 20 35.18 17.77 7.74
C VAL A 20 35.45 18.17 9.20
N ARG A 21 36.64 18.79 9.44
CA ARG A 21 37.00 19.25 10.78
C ARG A 21 35.92 20.16 11.37
N PRO A 22 35.56 20.05 12.68
CA PRO A 22 34.48 20.81 13.31
C PRO A 22 34.59 22.32 13.06
N THR A 23 35.77 22.89 13.20
CA THR A 23 36.03 24.34 13.00
C THR A 23 35.77 24.78 11.56
N THR A 24 36.03 23.93 10.58
CA THR A 24 35.76 24.19 9.17
C THR A 24 34.28 24.04 8.87
N ARG A 25 33.62 23.05 9.48
CA ARG A 25 32.18 22.82 9.39
C ARG A 25 31.42 24.07 9.87
N SER A 26 31.69 24.56 11.07
CA SER A 26 31.06 25.77 11.61
C SER A 26 31.25 26.98 10.69
N LYS A 27 32.44 27.16 10.08
CA LYS A 27 32.65 28.22 9.10
C LYS A 27 31.82 28.09 7.84
N ILE A 28 31.59 26.84 7.37
CA ILE A 28 30.72 26.57 6.23
C ILE A 28 29.27 26.90 6.61
N GLU A 29 28.80 26.42 7.74
CA GLU A 29 27.43 26.63 8.23
C GLU A 29 27.12 28.12 8.37
N LEU A 30 28.00 28.90 9.01
CA LEU A 30 27.87 30.35 9.11
C LEU A 30 27.85 31.05 7.73
N ALA A 31 28.63 30.56 6.79
CA ALA A 31 28.64 31.12 5.44
C ALA A 31 27.35 30.79 4.68
N LEU A 32 26.82 29.55 4.81
CA LEU A 32 25.56 29.14 4.20
C LEU A 32 24.41 29.99 4.72
N GLU A 33 24.33 30.20 6.05
CA GLU A 33 23.34 31.04 6.70
C GLU A 33 23.48 32.50 6.26
N ARG A 34 24.70 33.08 6.32
CA ARG A 34 24.95 34.47 5.96
C ARG A 34 24.55 34.84 4.55
N TYR A 35 24.70 33.90 3.59
CA TYR A 35 24.42 34.13 2.17
C TYR A 35 23.09 33.52 1.72
N ASP A 36 22.27 32.98 2.63
CA ASP A 36 21.05 32.20 2.33
C ASP A 36 21.27 31.21 1.17
N TYR A 37 22.46 30.57 1.19
CA TYR A 37 22.84 29.66 0.12
C TYR A 37 22.20 28.32 0.33
N ARG A 38 21.28 27.96 -0.57
CA ARG A 38 20.68 26.63 -0.64
C ARG A 38 21.42 25.78 -1.67
N PRO A 39 22.08 24.70 -1.24
CA PRO A 39 22.77 23.82 -2.17
C PRO A 39 21.79 23.24 -3.20
N ASN A 40 22.19 23.27 -4.47
CA ASN A 40 21.44 22.57 -5.50
C ASN A 40 21.65 21.05 -5.35
N ILE A 41 20.61 20.34 -4.91
CA ILE A 41 20.65 18.89 -4.68
C ILE A 41 21.04 18.12 -5.95
N PHE A 42 20.59 18.58 -7.12
CA PHE A 42 20.97 17.97 -8.41
C PHE A 42 22.48 18.09 -8.67
N ALA A 43 23.09 19.24 -8.38
CA ALA A 43 24.53 19.45 -8.54
C ALA A 43 25.34 18.60 -7.54
N ILE A 44 24.83 18.39 -6.34
CA ILE A 44 25.44 17.49 -5.34
C ILE A 44 25.34 16.03 -5.82
N ASN A 45 24.18 15.61 -6.30
CA ASN A 45 23.93 14.25 -6.74
C ASN A 45 24.67 13.87 -8.03
N GLN A 46 25.00 14.84 -8.93
CA GLN A 46 25.80 14.57 -10.11
C GLN A 46 27.17 13.92 -9.83
N ASN A 47 27.75 14.22 -8.65
CA ASN A 47 29.05 13.69 -8.24
C ASN A 47 28.95 12.47 -7.31
N ARG A 48 27.75 12.01 -7.02
CA ARG A 48 27.52 10.82 -6.19
C ARG A 48 27.34 9.58 -7.06
N LYS A 49 27.89 8.45 -6.62
CA LYS A 49 27.67 7.15 -7.27
C LYS A 49 26.18 6.75 -7.17
N LEU A 50 25.56 7.03 -6.03
CA LEU A 50 24.12 6.87 -5.78
C LEU A 50 23.56 8.17 -5.23
N THR A 51 22.35 8.55 -5.64
CA THR A 51 21.65 9.71 -5.09
C THR A 51 21.14 9.38 -3.69
N LYS A 52 20.76 10.40 -2.92
CA LYS A 52 20.08 10.21 -1.62
C LYS A 52 18.55 10.28 -1.78
N THR A 53 18.04 9.68 -2.85
CA THR A 53 16.60 9.62 -3.17
C THR A 53 16.13 8.18 -3.26
N ILE A 54 14.93 7.92 -2.72
CA ILE A 54 14.21 6.65 -2.85
C ILE A 54 12.93 6.92 -3.65
N GLY A 55 12.69 6.13 -4.69
CA GLY A 55 11.44 6.16 -5.42
C GLY A 55 10.36 5.37 -4.69
N ILE A 56 9.13 5.91 -4.65
CA ILE A 56 7.94 5.19 -4.19
C ILE A 56 6.89 5.30 -5.27
N VAL A 57 6.44 4.18 -5.83
CA VAL A 57 5.37 4.15 -6.83
C VAL A 57 4.20 3.36 -6.28
N VAL A 58 3.00 3.97 -6.30
CA VAL A 58 1.77 3.34 -5.80
C VAL A 58 0.64 3.46 -6.82
N PRO A 59 -0.32 2.52 -6.83
CA PRO A 59 -1.48 2.58 -7.71
C PRO A 59 -2.32 3.84 -7.51
N TYR A 60 -2.55 4.22 -6.24
CA TYR A 60 -3.43 5.33 -5.88
C TYR A 60 -3.00 5.95 -4.55
N SER A 61 -2.47 7.17 -4.58
CA SER A 61 -1.97 7.84 -3.38
C SER A 61 -3.07 8.28 -2.40
N SER A 62 -4.30 8.43 -2.87
CA SER A 62 -5.46 8.73 -2.02
C SER A 62 -6.13 7.49 -1.41
N ASP A 63 -5.72 6.29 -1.77
CA ASP A 63 -6.18 5.08 -1.13
C ASP A 63 -5.62 5.00 0.30
N PRO A 64 -6.46 4.83 1.33
CA PRO A 64 -6.03 4.85 2.73
C PRO A 64 -4.96 3.80 3.06
N PHE A 65 -4.98 2.64 2.41
CA PHE A 65 -3.94 1.62 2.54
C PHE A 65 -2.58 2.15 2.08
N PHE A 66 -2.52 2.67 0.86
CA PHE A 66 -1.26 3.22 0.34
C PHE A 66 -0.82 4.48 1.08
N ALA A 67 -1.77 5.34 1.49
CA ALA A 67 -1.45 6.53 2.27
C ALA A 67 -0.75 6.20 3.59
N GLU A 68 -1.24 5.19 4.33
CA GLU A 68 -0.62 4.76 5.59
C GLU A 68 0.75 4.10 5.37
N ILE A 69 0.88 3.20 4.41
CA ILE A 69 2.18 2.57 4.11
C ILE A 69 3.21 3.62 3.67
N MET A 70 2.84 4.51 2.77
CA MET A 70 3.73 5.60 2.32
C MET A 70 4.21 6.46 3.48
N ARG A 71 3.32 6.87 4.37
CA ARG A 71 3.67 7.67 5.56
C ARG A 71 4.74 6.97 6.42
N MET A 72 4.64 5.66 6.58
CA MET A 72 5.62 4.88 7.35
C MET A 72 6.94 4.73 6.60
N ILE A 73 6.90 4.45 5.30
CA ILE A 73 8.09 4.35 4.45
C ILE A 73 8.82 5.70 4.39
N GLU A 74 8.11 6.80 4.15
CA GLU A 74 8.70 8.15 4.10
C GLU A 74 9.45 8.49 5.37
N ARG A 75 8.84 8.25 6.53
CA ARG A 75 9.49 8.48 7.83
C ARG A 75 10.80 7.71 7.95
N ARG A 76 10.80 6.41 7.63
CA ARG A 76 11.99 5.56 7.69
C ARG A 76 13.09 6.03 6.72
N CYS A 77 12.72 6.41 5.51
CA CYS A 77 13.66 6.96 4.55
C CYS A 77 14.31 8.25 5.05
N ILE A 78 13.52 9.18 5.61
CA ILE A 78 14.01 10.45 6.14
C ILE A 78 14.94 10.21 7.35
N GLU A 79 14.57 9.35 8.28
CA GLU A 79 15.40 8.96 9.43
C GLU A 79 16.76 8.39 9.00
N ALA A 80 16.80 7.67 7.87
CA ALA A 80 18.03 7.15 7.27
C ALA A 80 18.78 8.15 6.36
N GLY A 81 18.29 9.39 6.24
CA GLY A 81 18.90 10.45 5.44
C GLY A 81 18.66 10.34 3.95
N TYR A 82 17.59 9.65 3.53
CA TYR A 82 17.12 9.60 2.15
C TYR A 82 15.86 10.45 1.97
N TRP A 83 15.69 11.01 0.77
CA TRP A 83 14.49 11.74 0.38
C TRP A 83 13.57 10.83 -0.44
N PRO A 84 12.35 10.53 0.04
CA PRO A 84 11.37 9.80 -0.73
C PRO A 84 10.77 10.68 -1.83
N LEU A 85 10.60 10.11 -3.02
CA LEU A 85 9.89 10.70 -4.16
C LEU A 85 8.68 9.81 -4.48
N VAL A 86 7.49 10.33 -4.19
CA VAL A 86 6.25 9.57 -4.36
C VAL A 86 5.60 9.86 -5.70
N PHE A 87 5.22 8.79 -6.41
CA PHE A 87 4.46 8.83 -7.65
C PHE A 87 3.19 7.99 -7.52
N SER A 88 2.08 8.51 -8.00
CA SER A 88 0.81 7.80 -8.10
C SER A 88 0.47 7.50 -9.55
N ALA A 89 0.16 6.26 -9.85
CA ALA A 89 -0.27 5.83 -11.18
C ALA A 89 -1.75 6.11 -11.47
N HIS A 90 -2.53 6.53 -10.47
CA HIS A 90 -3.98 6.79 -10.58
C HIS A 90 -4.75 5.67 -11.30
N GLY A 91 -4.35 4.41 -11.10
CA GLY A 91 -4.94 3.25 -11.76
C GLY A 91 -4.64 3.13 -13.25
N GLN A 92 -3.73 3.95 -13.81
CA GLN A 92 -3.47 4.05 -15.24
C GLN A 92 -2.06 3.53 -15.59
N ARG A 93 -1.99 2.58 -16.53
CA ARG A 93 -0.74 2.00 -17.05
C ARG A 93 0.25 3.06 -17.53
N ASP A 94 -0.23 4.04 -18.30
CA ASP A 94 0.64 5.05 -18.90
C ASP A 94 1.28 5.95 -17.82
N LEU A 95 0.56 6.23 -16.72
CA LEU A 95 1.11 6.98 -15.61
C LEU A 95 2.09 6.15 -14.78
N GLU A 96 1.87 4.84 -14.62
CA GLU A 96 2.85 3.92 -14.03
C GLU A 96 4.14 3.93 -14.85
N ASN A 97 4.05 3.74 -16.17
CA ASN A 97 5.18 3.78 -17.08
C ASN A 97 5.94 5.12 -17.02
N HIS A 98 5.23 6.23 -17.00
CA HIS A 98 5.82 7.57 -16.85
C HIS A 98 6.52 7.75 -15.51
N ALA A 99 5.95 7.25 -14.42
CA ALA A 99 6.55 7.31 -13.10
C ALA A 99 7.88 6.54 -13.06
N LEU A 100 7.90 5.32 -13.60
CA LEU A 100 9.11 4.49 -13.69
C LEU A 100 10.20 5.15 -14.53
N ALA A 101 9.86 5.65 -15.73
CA ALA A 101 10.81 6.34 -16.60
C ALA A 101 11.36 7.62 -15.96
N THR A 102 10.52 8.38 -15.24
CA THR A 102 10.94 9.57 -14.51
C THR A 102 11.91 9.21 -13.39
N LEU A 103 11.56 8.21 -12.57
CA LEU A 103 12.45 7.73 -11.51
C LEU A 103 13.78 7.25 -12.04
N GLN A 104 13.79 6.46 -13.12
CA GLN A 104 15.03 5.98 -13.75
C GLN A 104 15.93 7.15 -14.18
N SER A 105 15.36 8.22 -14.75
CA SER A 105 16.09 9.43 -15.13
C SER A 105 16.67 10.19 -13.93
N LEU A 106 16.02 10.12 -12.77
CA LEU A 106 16.48 10.74 -11.52
C LEU A 106 17.58 9.92 -10.81
N ARG A 107 17.83 8.69 -11.25
CA ARG A 107 18.83 7.77 -10.68
C ARG A 107 18.68 7.60 -9.17
N PRO A 108 17.55 7.11 -8.67
CA PRO A 108 17.36 6.90 -7.25
C PRO A 108 18.35 5.85 -6.72
N ALA A 109 18.63 5.88 -5.42
CA ALA A 109 19.42 4.83 -4.78
C ALA A 109 18.70 3.47 -4.81
N GLY A 110 17.38 3.50 -4.83
CA GLY A 110 16.50 2.35 -4.93
C GLY A 110 15.04 2.77 -4.99
N ALA A 111 14.14 1.80 -5.11
CA ALA A 111 12.72 2.03 -5.22
C ALA A 111 11.88 1.02 -4.43
N LEU A 112 10.71 1.48 -3.96
CA LEU A 112 9.64 0.67 -3.40
C LEU A 112 8.43 0.80 -4.31
N ILE A 113 7.94 -0.31 -4.87
CA ILE A 113 6.89 -0.28 -5.88
C ILE A 113 5.73 -1.18 -5.47
N ALA A 114 4.52 -0.61 -5.45
CA ALA A 114 3.27 -1.36 -5.49
C ALA A 114 2.71 -1.24 -6.92
N PRO A 115 2.92 -2.22 -7.79
CA PRO A 115 2.44 -2.13 -9.17
C PRO A 115 0.92 -2.23 -9.26
N LEU A 116 0.35 -1.71 -10.36
CA LEU A 116 -1.09 -1.81 -10.64
C LEU A 116 -1.60 -3.25 -10.71
N GLY A 117 -0.72 -4.21 -10.95
CA GLY A 117 -1.08 -5.62 -11.06
C GLY A 117 -1.46 -6.00 -12.49
N ARG A 118 -2.71 -6.40 -12.74
CA ARG A 118 -3.15 -6.85 -14.08
C ARG A 118 -3.00 -5.78 -15.17
N SER A 119 -3.10 -4.51 -14.79
CA SER A 119 -3.00 -3.38 -15.72
C SER A 119 -1.56 -2.92 -15.94
N SER A 120 -0.59 -3.38 -15.14
CA SER A 120 0.82 -3.02 -15.31
C SER A 120 1.37 -3.48 -16.65
N ASP A 121 2.31 -2.73 -17.17
CA ASP A 121 3.19 -3.16 -18.25
C ASP A 121 4.34 -3.98 -17.64
N PHE A 122 4.21 -5.31 -17.70
CA PHE A 122 5.16 -6.23 -17.07
C PHE A 122 6.60 -6.00 -17.55
N ASP A 123 6.79 -5.84 -18.87
CA ASP A 123 8.12 -5.69 -19.45
C ASP A 123 8.79 -4.39 -18.99
N ASN A 124 8.02 -3.31 -18.87
CA ASN A 124 8.50 -2.04 -18.38
C ASN A 124 8.86 -2.07 -16.89
N VAL A 125 7.99 -2.68 -16.07
CA VAL A 125 8.28 -2.87 -14.63
C VAL A 125 9.51 -3.76 -14.45
N GLN A 126 9.63 -4.84 -15.20
CA GLN A 126 10.79 -5.74 -15.16
C GLN A 126 12.09 -5.03 -15.61
N SER A 127 12.01 -4.25 -16.67
CA SER A 127 13.16 -3.45 -17.13
C SER A 127 13.64 -2.48 -16.05
N PHE A 128 12.71 -1.74 -15.43
CA PHE A 128 13.04 -0.83 -14.34
C PHE A 128 13.70 -1.56 -13.16
N THR A 129 13.13 -2.67 -12.73
CA THR A 129 13.66 -3.44 -11.57
C THR A 129 15.01 -4.10 -11.85
N SER A 130 15.39 -4.30 -13.11
CA SER A 130 16.70 -4.82 -13.47
C SER A 130 17.82 -3.76 -13.38
N GLU A 131 17.48 -2.47 -13.40
CA GLU A 131 18.43 -1.36 -13.37
C GLU A 131 18.49 -0.64 -12.02
N VAL A 132 17.37 -0.66 -11.26
CA VAL A 132 17.23 0.03 -9.98
C VAL A 132 16.93 -0.99 -8.88
N PRO A 133 17.73 -1.04 -7.78
CA PRO A 133 17.42 -1.88 -6.63
C PRO A 133 15.98 -1.67 -6.18
N THR A 134 15.15 -2.71 -6.25
CA THR A 134 13.71 -2.55 -6.08
C THR A 134 13.10 -3.63 -5.20
N VAL A 135 12.36 -3.21 -4.18
CA VAL A 135 11.45 -4.07 -3.42
C VAL A 135 10.03 -3.81 -3.88
N VAL A 136 9.34 -4.88 -4.24
CA VAL A 136 7.91 -4.85 -4.61
C VAL A 136 7.09 -5.11 -3.34
N PHE A 137 6.03 -4.34 -3.13
CA PHE A 137 5.12 -4.56 -2.02
C PHE A 137 3.66 -4.61 -2.49
N ASP A 138 2.76 -5.14 -1.64
CA ASP A 138 1.33 -5.34 -1.88
C ASP A 138 1.01 -6.25 -3.07
N SER A 139 1.24 -5.82 -4.30
CA SER A 139 0.88 -6.55 -5.52
C SER A 139 2.09 -7.26 -6.13
N ASN A 140 2.15 -8.59 -6.01
CA ASN A 140 3.28 -9.39 -6.50
C ASN A 140 3.17 -9.71 -8.00
N LEU A 141 4.05 -9.13 -8.81
CA LEU A 141 4.22 -9.45 -10.23
C LEU A 141 5.37 -10.43 -10.52
N ASN A 142 6.02 -10.98 -9.48
CA ASN A 142 7.24 -11.80 -9.62
C ASN A 142 8.42 -11.07 -10.28
N VAL A 143 8.50 -9.75 -10.10
CA VAL A 143 9.59 -8.88 -10.53
C VAL A 143 10.28 -8.25 -9.33
N GLY A 144 11.44 -7.63 -9.55
CA GLY A 144 12.25 -7.03 -8.48
C GLY A 144 12.98 -8.08 -7.64
N GLU A 145 13.77 -7.61 -6.68
CA GLU A 145 14.69 -8.46 -5.91
C GLU A 145 14.04 -9.04 -4.66
N ALA A 146 12.92 -8.47 -4.20
CA ALA A 146 12.16 -8.96 -3.06
C ALA A 146 10.68 -8.58 -3.18
N PHE A 147 9.84 -9.33 -2.48
CA PHE A 147 8.43 -9.01 -2.29
C PHE A 147 8.07 -9.00 -0.81
N VAL A 148 7.30 -7.97 -0.39
CA VAL A 148 6.77 -7.86 0.96
C VAL A 148 5.27 -7.57 0.87
N GLY A 149 4.44 -8.35 1.55
CA GLY A 149 3.00 -8.18 1.47
C GLY A 149 2.22 -8.80 2.61
N HIS A 150 0.92 -8.86 2.40
CA HIS A 150 -0.06 -9.41 3.33
C HIS A 150 -0.43 -10.86 2.95
N ASP A 151 -0.60 -11.73 3.93
CA ASP A 151 -1.16 -13.07 3.72
C ASP A 151 -2.69 -13.00 3.56
N ASN A 152 -3.11 -12.64 2.36
CA ASN A 152 -4.53 -12.54 2.00
C ASN A 152 -5.30 -13.85 2.18
N MET A 153 -4.64 -15.00 2.01
CA MET A 153 -5.28 -16.31 2.16
C MET A 153 -5.62 -16.59 3.61
N GLN A 154 -4.64 -16.45 4.52
CA GLN A 154 -4.81 -16.63 5.96
C GLN A 154 -5.86 -15.64 6.51
N ALA A 155 -5.75 -14.38 6.13
CA ALA A 155 -6.62 -13.30 6.58
C ALA A 155 -8.08 -13.54 6.18
N THR A 156 -8.34 -13.88 4.92
CA THR A 156 -9.71 -14.15 4.44
C THR A 156 -10.29 -15.40 5.08
N LYS A 157 -9.50 -16.48 5.21
CA LYS A 157 -9.92 -17.69 5.92
C LYS A 157 -10.39 -17.37 7.34
N MET A 158 -9.63 -16.56 8.06
CA MET A 158 -9.92 -16.19 9.45
C MET A 158 -11.24 -15.44 9.60
N ILE A 159 -11.51 -14.44 8.73
CA ILE A 159 -12.76 -13.67 8.83
C ILE A 159 -13.97 -14.47 8.36
N VAL A 160 -13.84 -15.32 7.34
CA VAL A 160 -14.93 -16.23 6.90
C VAL A 160 -15.31 -17.20 8.01
N ASP A 161 -14.31 -17.83 8.66
CA ASP A 161 -14.52 -18.73 9.78
C ASP A 161 -15.25 -18.02 10.94
N TYR A 162 -14.80 -16.80 11.28
CA TYR A 162 -15.48 -15.97 12.30
C TYR A 162 -16.95 -15.69 11.94
N LEU A 163 -17.22 -15.23 10.71
CA LEU A 163 -18.58 -14.89 10.28
C LEU A 163 -19.51 -16.09 10.28
N CYS A 164 -19.06 -17.27 9.81
CA CYS A 164 -19.81 -18.50 9.83
C CYS A 164 -20.12 -19.01 11.25
N ARG A 165 -19.22 -18.77 12.21
CA ARG A 165 -19.44 -19.19 13.61
C ARG A 165 -20.38 -18.26 14.39
N THR A 166 -20.47 -17.01 13.99
CA THR A 166 -21.20 -15.97 14.72
C THR A 166 -22.55 -15.62 14.11
N GLY A 167 -22.90 -16.19 12.98
CA GLY A 167 -24.17 -15.92 12.31
C GLY A 167 -24.32 -16.70 11.01
N GLU A 168 -25.12 -16.16 10.12
CA GLU A 168 -25.34 -16.74 8.80
C GLU A 168 -24.07 -16.72 7.95
N PRO A 169 -23.79 -17.79 7.15
CA PRO A 169 -22.65 -17.83 6.26
C PRO A 169 -22.63 -16.63 5.31
N PRO A 170 -21.48 -15.95 5.16
CA PRO A 170 -21.44 -14.70 4.41
C PRO A 170 -21.50 -14.93 2.90
N CYS A 171 -22.15 -14.01 2.17
CA CYS A 171 -21.84 -13.82 0.76
C CYS A 171 -20.61 -12.90 0.60
N PHE A 172 -19.91 -13.04 -0.51
CA PHE A 172 -18.71 -12.27 -0.83
C PHE A 172 -19.04 -11.20 -1.86
N PHE A 173 -18.90 -9.94 -1.47
CA PHE A 173 -19.16 -8.79 -2.33
C PHE A 173 -17.85 -8.22 -2.85
N GLU A 174 -17.67 -8.29 -4.17
CA GLU A 174 -16.48 -7.80 -4.85
C GLU A 174 -16.81 -7.10 -6.17
N MET A 175 -15.85 -6.36 -6.66
CA MET A 175 -15.81 -5.85 -8.02
C MET A 175 -14.80 -6.63 -8.86
N GLU A 176 -14.72 -6.33 -10.16
CA GLU A 176 -13.68 -6.93 -11.00
C GLU A 176 -12.30 -6.72 -10.38
N PRO A 177 -11.48 -7.78 -10.25
CA PRO A 177 -10.19 -7.69 -9.59
C PRO A 177 -9.25 -6.71 -10.28
N VAL A 178 -8.88 -5.63 -9.59
CA VAL A 178 -7.90 -4.65 -10.09
C VAL A 178 -6.46 -5.14 -9.90
N ASN A 179 -6.22 -6.03 -8.94
CA ASN A 179 -4.91 -6.58 -8.63
C ASN A 179 -4.99 -8.07 -8.23
N PRO A 180 -3.84 -8.78 -8.11
CA PRO A 180 -3.80 -10.18 -7.71
C PRO A 180 -4.37 -10.48 -6.32
N ASN A 181 -4.35 -9.50 -5.38
CA ASN A 181 -4.83 -9.69 -4.01
C ASN A 181 -6.35 -9.92 -3.96
N ALA A 182 -7.12 -9.22 -4.79
CA ALA A 182 -8.57 -9.44 -4.90
C ALA A 182 -8.88 -10.90 -5.29
N ASN A 183 -8.14 -11.47 -6.25
CA ASN A 183 -8.28 -12.88 -6.62
C ASN A 183 -7.89 -13.83 -5.48
N LYS A 184 -6.82 -13.53 -4.72
CA LYS A 184 -6.42 -14.33 -3.56
C LYS A 184 -7.52 -14.36 -2.50
N ARG A 185 -8.10 -13.19 -2.19
CA ARG A 185 -9.22 -13.05 -1.23
C ARG A 185 -10.44 -13.85 -1.69
N ARG A 186 -10.87 -13.69 -2.95
CA ARG A 186 -12.00 -14.47 -3.50
C ARG A 186 -11.75 -15.98 -3.42
N ASN A 187 -10.59 -16.44 -3.86
CA ASN A 187 -10.27 -17.86 -3.87
C ASN A 187 -10.24 -18.42 -2.43
N ALA A 188 -9.65 -17.69 -1.49
CA ALA A 188 -9.65 -18.05 -0.07
C ALA A 188 -11.06 -18.11 0.53
N TYR A 189 -11.94 -17.17 0.18
CA TYR A 189 -13.35 -17.21 0.57
C TYR A 189 -14.03 -18.49 0.04
N ILE A 190 -13.94 -18.75 -1.27
CA ILE A 190 -14.57 -19.92 -1.90
C ILE A 190 -14.07 -21.23 -1.28
N GLU A 191 -12.77 -21.34 -1.09
CA GLU A 191 -12.16 -22.54 -0.51
C GLU A 191 -12.61 -22.73 0.95
N THR A 192 -12.60 -21.68 1.75
CA THR A 192 -12.99 -21.74 3.16
C THR A 192 -14.47 -22.08 3.33
N MET A 193 -15.36 -21.47 2.53
CA MET A 193 -16.78 -21.82 2.54
C MET A 193 -17.01 -23.31 2.26
N LYS A 194 -16.34 -23.86 1.23
CA LYS A 194 -16.43 -25.30 0.90
C LYS A 194 -15.88 -26.18 2.02
N GLN A 195 -14.76 -25.81 2.65
CA GLN A 195 -14.18 -26.52 3.80
C GLN A 195 -15.13 -26.56 5.00
N LEU A 196 -15.91 -25.49 5.19
CA LEU A 196 -16.94 -25.39 6.25
C LEU A 196 -18.28 -26.06 5.87
N GLY A 197 -18.40 -26.62 4.66
CA GLY A 197 -19.61 -27.28 4.17
C GLY A 197 -20.71 -26.32 3.68
N HIS A 198 -20.34 -25.08 3.34
CA HIS A 198 -21.25 -24.07 2.80
C HIS A 198 -21.02 -23.86 1.31
N GLU A 199 -22.09 -23.53 0.58
CA GLU A 199 -21.98 -23.15 -0.84
C GLU A 199 -21.52 -21.68 -0.92
N PRO A 200 -20.44 -21.38 -1.68
CA PRO A 200 -19.97 -20.01 -1.85
C PRO A 200 -20.96 -19.16 -2.64
N MET A 201 -21.24 -17.96 -2.16
CA MET A 201 -22.13 -16.98 -2.78
C MET A 201 -21.34 -15.73 -3.13
N VAL A 202 -20.93 -15.57 -4.39
CA VAL A 202 -20.12 -14.42 -4.84
C VAL A 202 -21.00 -13.46 -5.61
N ILE A 203 -21.03 -12.20 -5.17
CA ILE A 203 -21.64 -11.06 -5.86
C ILE A 203 -20.51 -10.28 -6.52
N GLN A 204 -20.31 -10.49 -7.80
CA GLN A 204 -19.34 -9.76 -8.58
C GLN A 204 -20.00 -8.61 -9.33
N VAL A 205 -19.46 -7.41 -9.14
CA VAL A 205 -19.87 -6.20 -9.87
C VAL A 205 -18.95 -6.03 -11.07
N ASP A 206 -19.52 -5.86 -12.25
CA ASP A 206 -18.78 -5.64 -13.50
C ASP A 206 -18.32 -4.18 -13.62
N ARG A 207 -17.42 -3.80 -12.72
CA ARG A 207 -16.77 -2.47 -12.65
C ARG A 207 -15.34 -2.66 -12.16
N SER A 208 -14.40 -1.90 -12.74
CA SER A 208 -12.95 -1.99 -12.46
C SER A 208 -12.32 -0.65 -12.06
N GLU A 209 -13.12 0.27 -11.57
CA GLU A 209 -12.68 1.60 -11.14
C GLU A 209 -12.08 1.55 -9.72
N TRP A 210 -11.30 2.57 -9.34
CA TRP A 210 -10.73 2.71 -7.99
C TRP A 210 -11.64 3.48 -7.01
N ASP A 211 -12.89 3.75 -7.37
CA ASP A 211 -13.89 4.44 -6.55
C ASP A 211 -14.77 3.43 -5.81
N PHE A 212 -14.13 2.64 -4.94
CA PHE A 212 -14.76 1.51 -4.27
C PHE A 212 -15.94 1.91 -3.38
N GLU A 213 -15.86 3.06 -2.68
CA GLU A 213 -16.94 3.55 -1.82
C GLU A 213 -18.18 3.87 -2.65
N ARG A 214 -18.01 4.54 -3.78
CA ARG A 214 -19.12 4.85 -4.68
C ARG A 214 -19.73 3.59 -5.28
N ILE A 215 -18.90 2.65 -5.70
CA ILE A 215 -19.36 1.35 -6.22
C ILE A 215 -20.13 0.60 -5.14
N GLY A 216 -19.60 0.53 -3.92
CA GLY A 216 -20.27 -0.09 -2.78
C GLY A 216 -21.62 0.54 -2.46
N LEU A 217 -21.74 1.87 -2.57
CA LEU A 217 -22.99 2.61 -2.38
C LEU A 217 -24.00 2.33 -3.51
N GLU A 218 -23.60 2.49 -4.76
CA GLU A 218 -24.50 2.36 -5.92
C GLU A 218 -25.02 0.92 -6.06
N GLU A 219 -24.11 -0.06 -6.03
CA GLU A 219 -24.48 -1.47 -6.12
C GLU A 219 -25.17 -1.99 -4.85
N GLY A 220 -24.74 -1.48 -3.69
CA GLY A 220 -25.42 -1.73 -2.43
C GLY A 220 -26.89 -1.29 -2.47
N ASN A 221 -27.17 -0.08 -2.93
CA ASN A 221 -28.54 0.40 -3.11
C ASN A 221 -29.34 -0.49 -4.07
N ARG A 222 -28.74 -0.90 -5.19
CA ARG A 222 -29.40 -1.79 -6.16
C ARG A 222 -29.75 -3.15 -5.54
N LEU A 223 -28.83 -3.76 -4.81
CA LEU A 223 -29.02 -5.06 -4.18
C LEU A 223 -30.02 -5.02 -3.05
N LEU A 224 -29.96 -3.99 -2.19
CA LEU A 224 -30.85 -3.86 -1.03
C LEU A 224 -32.29 -3.51 -1.45
N SER A 225 -32.49 -2.58 -2.35
CA SER A 225 -33.83 -2.20 -2.85
C SER A 225 -34.54 -3.32 -3.60
N SER A 226 -33.79 -4.23 -4.23
CA SER A 226 -34.35 -5.40 -4.93
C SER A 226 -34.39 -6.67 -4.08
N CYS A 227 -33.99 -6.63 -2.81
CA CYS A 227 -33.85 -7.79 -1.93
C CYS A 227 -33.01 -8.92 -2.58
N ALA A 228 -31.96 -8.56 -3.29
CA ALA A 228 -31.14 -9.49 -4.08
C ALA A 228 -29.87 -9.97 -3.35
N LEU A 229 -29.69 -9.62 -2.09
CA LEU A 229 -28.59 -10.18 -1.28
C LEU A 229 -28.88 -11.65 -0.99
N PRO A 230 -27.95 -12.57 -1.28
CA PRO A 230 -28.13 -14.00 -1.03
C PRO A 230 -27.91 -14.39 0.43
N SER A 231 -27.43 -13.50 1.29
CA SER A 231 -27.23 -13.68 2.73
C SER A 231 -27.36 -12.35 3.47
N GLU A 232 -27.83 -12.41 4.72
CA GLU A 232 -27.84 -11.25 5.64
C GLU A 232 -26.44 -10.94 6.21
N THR A 233 -25.42 -11.70 5.85
CA THR A 233 -24.02 -11.44 6.18
C THR A 233 -23.23 -11.21 4.90
N VAL A 234 -22.58 -10.06 4.79
CA VAL A 234 -21.79 -9.67 3.62
C VAL A 234 -20.33 -9.46 4.01
N LEU A 235 -19.43 -10.22 3.41
CA LEU A 235 -18.00 -9.96 3.45
C LEU A 235 -17.61 -9.19 2.19
N CYS A 236 -17.26 -7.92 2.34
CA CYS A 236 -16.73 -7.10 1.26
C CYS A 236 -15.24 -7.39 1.03
N SER A 237 -14.80 -7.38 -0.22
CA SER A 237 -13.41 -7.67 -0.60
C SER A 237 -12.40 -6.67 -0.03
N ASN A 238 -12.85 -5.46 0.36
CA ASN A 238 -12.09 -4.45 1.10
C ASN A 238 -13.01 -3.55 1.94
N ASP A 239 -12.41 -2.74 2.83
CA ASP A 239 -13.14 -1.83 3.70
C ASP A 239 -13.85 -0.71 2.94
N ARG A 240 -13.31 -0.24 1.83
CA ARG A 240 -13.89 0.85 1.04
C ARG A 240 -15.23 0.45 0.41
N LEU A 241 -15.33 -0.78 -0.12
CA LEU A 241 -16.61 -1.35 -0.56
C LEU A 241 -17.58 -1.49 0.62
N ALA A 242 -17.10 -1.95 1.78
CA ALA A 242 -17.92 -2.10 2.98
C ALA A 242 -18.48 -0.76 3.46
N VAL A 243 -17.70 0.31 3.42
CA VAL A 243 -18.15 1.68 3.75
C VAL A 243 -19.29 2.12 2.82
N GLY A 244 -19.14 1.88 1.52
CA GLY A 244 -20.20 2.15 0.56
C GLY A 244 -21.49 1.36 0.83
N LEU A 245 -21.35 0.07 1.14
CA LEU A 245 -22.49 -0.79 1.45
C LEU A 245 -23.19 -0.39 2.78
N ILE A 246 -22.43 0.05 3.80
CA ILE A 246 -22.98 0.61 5.04
C ILE A 246 -23.81 1.87 4.74
N ALA A 247 -23.29 2.75 3.88
CA ALA A 247 -24.01 3.95 3.47
C ALA A 247 -25.29 3.60 2.69
N ALA A 248 -25.25 2.58 1.82
CA ALA A 248 -26.43 2.07 1.11
C ALA A 248 -27.47 1.50 2.08
N ALA A 249 -27.04 0.72 3.07
CA ALA A 249 -27.92 0.18 4.10
C ALA A 249 -28.65 1.30 4.87
N TYR A 250 -27.92 2.35 5.25
CA TYR A 250 -28.51 3.54 5.89
C TYR A 250 -29.58 4.22 5.01
N GLN A 251 -29.32 4.37 3.70
CA GLN A 251 -30.27 4.96 2.75
C GLN A 251 -31.54 4.12 2.54
N ASN A 252 -31.48 2.81 2.81
CA ASN A 252 -32.59 1.88 2.70
C ASN A 252 -33.24 1.55 4.07
N ASP A 253 -32.97 2.34 5.13
CA ASP A 253 -33.46 2.14 6.48
C ASP A 253 -33.12 0.75 7.07
N ILE A 254 -32.02 0.13 6.60
CA ILE A 254 -31.55 -1.17 7.06
C ILE A 254 -30.50 -0.97 8.17
N ARG A 255 -30.76 -1.55 9.33
CA ARG A 255 -29.83 -1.47 10.47
C ARG A 255 -28.72 -2.51 10.31
N VAL A 256 -27.49 -2.01 10.20
CA VAL A 256 -26.28 -2.83 10.15
C VAL A 256 -25.78 -3.09 11.56
N GLY A 257 -25.38 -4.32 11.85
CA GLY A 257 -24.77 -4.67 13.11
C GLY A 257 -25.10 -6.07 13.58
N TYR A 258 -24.75 -6.30 14.85
CA TYR A 258 -24.95 -7.56 15.55
C TYR A 258 -25.90 -7.33 16.74
N GLY A 259 -27.02 -8.01 16.75
CA GLY A 259 -27.99 -7.95 17.86
C GLY A 259 -29.41 -7.62 17.42
N GLU A 260 -30.28 -7.38 18.42
CA GLU A 260 -31.72 -7.19 18.21
C GLU A 260 -32.00 -5.94 17.36
N GLY A 261 -32.82 -6.10 16.33
CA GLY A 261 -33.20 -5.03 15.41
C GLY A 261 -32.17 -4.74 14.29
N CYS A 262 -31.05 -5.46 14.20
CA CYS A 262 -30.17 -5.45 13.05
C CYS A 262 -30.59 -6.57 12.08
N SER A 263 -30.57 -6.25 10.78
CA SER A 263 -30.98 -7.18 9.71
C SER A 263 -29.89 -7.40 8.65
N LEU A 264 -28.73 -6.78 8.83
CA LEU A 264 -27.59 -6.93 7.92
C LEU A 264 -26.29 -6.87 8.71
N ARG A 265 -25.39 -7.81 8.45
CA ARG A 265 -24.01 -7.83 8.96
C ARG A 265 -23.06 -7.52 7.82
N ILE A 266 -22.12 -6.60 8.04
CA ILE A 266 -21.14 -6.21 7.02
C ILE A 266 -19.75 -6.31 7.64
N ALA A 267 -18.86 -7.02 6.94
CA ALA A 267 -17.43 -7.09 7.28
C ALA A 267 -16.58 -6.66 6.09
N GLY A 268 -15.38 -6.17 6.39
CA GLY A 268 -14.42 -5.71 5.40
C GLY A 268 -13.08 -6.43 5.47
N HIS A 269 -12.10 -5.84 4.81
CA HIS A 269 -10.70 -6.26 4.80
C HIS A 269 -9.84 -5.02 4.62
N ASP A 270 -8.76 -4.86 5.36
CA ASP A 270 -7.66 -3.90 5.36
C ASP A 270 -7.51 -3.15 6.70
N ASP A 271 -8.57 -2.93 7.46
CA ASP A 271 -8.63 -2.09 8.68
C ASP A 271 -8.08 -0.68 8.43
N HIS A 272 -8.67 0.00 7.46
CA HIS A 272 -8.35 1.40 7.20
C HIS A 272 -8.52 2.26 8.46
N PRO A 273 -7.73 3.34 8.63
CA PRO A 273 -7.76 4.17 9.84
C PRO A 273 -9.15 4.68 10.24
N TRP A 274 -10.06 4.81 9.29
CA TRP A 274 -11.43 5.29 9.49
C TRP A 274 -12.48 4.17 9.65
N SER A 275 -12.12 2.90 9.44
CA SER A 275 -13.05 1.77 9.63
C SER A 275 -13.61 1.68 11.07
N GLN A 276 -12.89 2.19 12.05
CA GLN A 276 -13.35 2.32 13.43
C GLN A 276 -14.37 3.47 13.66
N PHE A 277 -14.47 4.40 12.72
CA PHE A 277 -15.33 5.59 12.80
C PHE A 277 -16.57 5.50 11.90
N THR A 278 -16.76 4.39 11.19
CA THR A 278 -18.02 4.13 10.46
C THR A 278 -19.18 3.96 11.46
N CYS A 279 -20.40 4.03 10.99
CA CYS A 279 -21.57 3.87 11.82
C CYS A 279 -22.48 2.75 11.26
N PRO A 280 -22.42 1.54 11.85
CA PRO A 280 -21.59 1.11 12.99
C PRO A 280 -20.10 0.95 12.64
N PRO A 281 -19.17 0.91 13.65
CA PRO A 281 -17.77 0.60 13.43
C PRO A 281 -17.58 -0.74 12.74
N LEU A 282 -16.74 -0.76 11.69
CA LEU A 282 -16.59 -1.88 10.76
C LEU A 282 -15.74 -3.02 11.35
N THR A 283 -16.29 -4.23 11.39
CA THR A 283 -15.56 -5.48 11.62
C THR A 283 -14.75 -5.80 10.37
N THR A 284 -13.44 -6.08 10.53
CA THR A 284 -12.53 -6.23 9.40
C THR A 284 -11.31 -7.08 9.74
N VAL A 285 -10.42 -7.30 8.79
CA VAL A 285 -9.10 -7.87 9.04
C VAL A 285 -8.05 -6.79 8.84
N ALA A 286 -7.27 -6.53 9.89
CA ALA A 286 -6.16 -5.60 9.82
C ALA A 286 -4.95 -6.21 9.08
N GLN A 287 -4.38 -5.43 8.19
CA GLN A 287 -3.04 -5.68 7.64
C GLN A 287 -1.99 -5.05 8.56
N ASP A 288 -0.82 -5.66 8.66
CA ASP A 288 0.29 -5.09 9.43
C ASP A 288 1.09 -4.08 8.58
N TYR A 289 0.51 -2.88 8.41
CA TYR A 289 1.12 -1.79 7.65
C TYR A 289 2.55 -1.46 8.12
N SER A 290 2.76 -1.50 9.46
CA SER A 290 4.05 -1.17 10.05
C SER A 290 5.12 -2.17 9.65
N SER A 291 4.84 -3.46 9.83
CA SER A 291 5.79 -4.52 9.49
C SER A 291 6.07 -4.61 8.00
N ILE A 292 5.03 -4.40 7.16
CA ILE A 292 5.19 -4.35 5.69
C ILE A 292 6.11 -3.18 5.29
N ALA A 293 5.85 -1.98 5.80
CA ALA A 293 6.67 -0.80 5.50
C ALA A 293 8.11 -0.95 6.01
N GLU A 294 8.27 -1.38 7.27
CA GLU A 294 9.58 -1.56 7.90
C GLU A 294 10.42 -2.59 7.15
N ARG A 295 9.86 -3.76 6.87
CA ARG A 295 10.58 -4.83 6.20
C ARG A 295 10.95 -4.47 4.75
N SER A 296 10.06 -3.76 4.06
CA SER A 296 10.34 -3.29 2.69
C SER A 296 11.53 -2.32 2.66
N VAL A 297 11.59 -1.38 3.61
CA VAL A 297 12.69 -0.41 3.71
C VAL A 297 13.99 -1.08 4.14
N GLU A 298 13.95 -2.00 5.12
CA GLU A 298 15.13 -2.75 5.56
C GLU A 298 15.78 -3.53 4.41
N ILE A 299 14.97 -4.30 3.66
CA ILE A 299 15.47 -5.06 2.51
C ILE A 299 16.09 -4.10 1.48
N LEU A 300 15.39 -2.99 1.16
CA LEU A 300 15.91 -2.03 0.18
C LEU A 300 17.24 -1.44 0.63
N PHE A 301 17.39 -1.09 1.90
CA PHE A 301 18.65 -0.50 2.39
C PHE A 301 19.80 -1.51 2.41
N SER A 302 19.55 -2.77 2.79
CA SER A 302 20.54 -3.85 2.65
C SER A 302 21.04 -3.97 1.20
N MET A 303 20.12 -3.90 0.22
CA MET A 303 20.49 -3.94 -1.21
C MET A 303 21.33 -2.72 -1.63
N ILE A 304 20.97 -1.52 -1.18
CA ILE A 304 21.71 -0.29 -1.43
C ILE A 304 23.14 -0.36 -0.84
N ASP A 305 23.30 -1.00 0.31
CA ASP A 305 24.60 -1.21 0.97
C ASP A 305 25.41 -2.34 0.32
N GLY A 306 24.87 -3.02 -0.69
CA GLY A 306 25.55 -4.04 -1.49
C GLY A 306 25.37 -5.46 -0.97
N GLU A 307 24.44 -5.68 -0.04
CA GLU A 307 24.05 -7.02 0.39
C GLU A 307 23.06 -7.62 -0.63
N SER A 308 23.32 -8.85 -1.06
CA SER A 308 22.35 -9.56 -1.92
C SER A 308 21.22 -10.10 -1.06
N PRO A 309 19.95 -9.95 -1.47
CA PRO A 309 18.83 -10.56 -0.75
C PRO A 309 18.81 -12.11 -0.77
N GLY A 310 19.80 -12.74 -1.40
CA GLY A 310 19.95 -14.19 -1.52
C GLY A 310 19.73 -14.70 -2.95
N GLU A 311 20.05 -15.98 -3.19
CA GLU A 311 19.88 -16.61 -4.51
C GLU A 311 18.40 -16.74 -4.93
N ASN A 312 17.50 -16.83 -3.95
CA ASN A 312 16.05 -16.86 -4.16
C ASN A 312 15.44 -15.52 -3.74
N ARG A 313 14.68 -14.89 -4.63
CA ARG A 313 13.92 -13.68 -4.35
C ARG A 313 13.08 -13.87 -3.08
N PRO A 314 13.37 -13.18 -1.96
CA PRO A 314 12.61 -13.35 -0.73
C PRO A 314 11.17 -12.87 -0.92
N GLU A 315 10.22 -13.69 -0.48
CA GLU A 315 8.81 -13.35 -0.37
C GLU A 315 8.43 -13.34 1.12
N VAL A 316 8.13 -12.17 1.66
CA VAL A 316 7.77 -11.98 3.07
C VAL A 316 6.29 -11.63 3.16
N LEU A 317 5.51 -12.50 3.79
CA LEU A 317 4.08 -12.31 4.01
C LEU A 317 3.80 -12.11 5.50
N PHE A 318 3.07 -11.05 5.83
CA PHE A 318 2.61 -10.79 7.19
C PHE A 318 1.17 -11.27 7.38
N PRO A 319 0.85 -11.97 8.47
CA PRO A 319 -0.50 -12.45 8.74
C PRO A 319 -1.44 -11.29 9.07
N GLY A 320 -2.72 -11.46 8.71
CA GLY A 320 -3.79 -10.57 9.13
C GLY A 320 -4.21 -10.79 10.57
N LYS A 321 -4.85 -9.78 11.15
CA LYS A 321 -5.45 -9.84 12.48
C LYS A 321 -6.92 -9.47 12.40
N LEU A 322 -7.80 -10.35 12.91
CA LEU A 322 -9.24 -10.05 12.99
C LEU A 322 -9.49 -8.90 13.98
N VAL A 323 -10.24 -7.92 13.55
CA VAL A 323 -10.69 -6.76 14.35
C VAL A 323 -12.21 -6.77 14.41
N MET A 324 -12.72 -7.33 15.48
CA MET A 324 -14.15 -7.40 15.74
C MET A 324 -14.66 -6.05 16.21
N ARG A 325 -15.70 -5.55 15.55
CA ARG A 325 -16.41 -4.31 15.90
C ARG A 325 -17.93 -4.54 15.84
N ALA A 326 -18.70 -3.47 15.65
CA ALA A 326 -20.15 -3.55 15.78
C ALA A 326 -20.90 -3.90 14.49
N SER A 327 -20.25 -3.95 13.33
CA SER A 327 -20.94 -4.19 12.05
C SER A 327 -21.17 -5.65 11.71
N ALA A 328 -20.43 -6.59 12.33
CA ALA A 328 -20.61 -8.03 12.12
C ALA A 328 -20.02 -8.85 13.27
#